data_3b3061ae19c6b49072b3b9438b36de71
#
_entry.id   3b3061ae19c6b49072b3b9438b36de71
#
_cell.length_a   1.000
_cell.length_b   1.000
_cell.length_c   1.000
_cell.angle_alpha   90.00
_cell.angle_beta   90.00
_cell.angle_gamma   90.00
#
_symmetry.space_group_name_H-M   'P 1'
#
loop_
_entity.id
_entity.type
_entity.pdbx_description
1 polymer ?
#
loop_
_entity_poly.entity_id
_entity_poly.type
_entity_poly.pdbx_seq_one_letter_code
_entity_poly.pdbx_strand_id
1 'polypeptide(L)'
;VEILAREAGMSMPEKDPQAQEKADRRTKLAEIMEQALQFFRLQLNTSGGAEARNYLAGRVLLQPALDRFDIGFAPDSWQGLWDHLASKNVEEELILAAGLAKPSSKGKRPYDTFRNRIIYPIRDSQGRCIGFGGRAMDPNDNAKYLNSPETELFDKGRSLYNYGPAREAAGKGHPLIVAEGYMDVIALVEAGFSAAVAPLGTAVTEMQIQLMW
;
A
#
# COMPACT_ATOMS: atom_id res chain seq x y z
N VAL A 1 -7.19 5.10 31.18
CA VAL A 1 -8.06 3.92 31.37
C VAL A 1 -7.64 3.16 32.64
N GLU A 2 -6.36 2.83 32.84
CA GLU A 2 -5.86 2.07 34.00
C GLU A 2 -6.19 2.76 35.35
N ILE A 3 -6.00 4.08 35.45
CA ILE A 3 -6.28 4.85 36.65
C ILE A 3 -7.77 4.81 36.97
N LEU A 4 -8.64 5.03 35.98
CA LEU A 4 -10.10 5.00 36.16
C LEU A 4 -10.65 3.63 36.50
N ALA A 5 -10.09 2.55 35.92
CA ALA A 5 -10.46 1.18 36.25
C ALA A 5 -10.10 0.84 37.71
N ARG A 6 -8.91 1.27 38.15
CA ARG A 6 -8.45 1.07 39.54
C ARG A 6 -9.30 1.84 40.56
N GLU A 7 -9.70 3.07 40.24
CA GLU A 7 -10.61 3.89 41.08
C GLU A 7 -12.03 3.30 41.12
N ALA A 8 -12.47 2.67 40.01
CA ALA A 8 -13.78 2.02 39.95
C ALA A 8 -13.77 0.58 40.54
N GLY A 9 -12.65 0.11 41.08
CA GLY A 9 -12.52 -1.26 41.64
C GLY A 9 -12.65 -2.37 40.59
N MET A 10 -12.47 -2.04 39.30
CA MET A 10 -12.54 -3.00 38.21
C MET A 10 -11.17 -3.66 38.00
N SER A 11 -11.13 -4.98 37.97
CA SER A 11 -9.93 -5.70 37.55
C SER A 11 -9.66 -5.45 36.06
N MET A 12 -8.42 -5.05 35.73
CA MET A 12 -8.01 -4.99 34.32
C MET A 12 -8.09 -6.38 33.71
N PRO A 13 -8.63 -6.52 32.50
CA PRO A 13 -8.56 -7.80 31.81
C PRO A 13 -7.09 -8.17 31.62
N GLU A 14 -6.74 -9.43 31.91
CA GLU A 14 -5.42 -9.96 31.64
C GLU A 14 -5.08 -9.72 30.16
N LYS A 15 -3.89 -9.18 29.88
CA LYS A 15 -3.43 -9.01 28.50
C LYS A 15 -3.30 -10.41 27.88
N ASP A 16 -4.10 -10.67 26.86
CA ASP A 16 -3.99 -11.90 26.09
C ASP A 16 -2.62 -11.93 25.37
N PRO A 17 -1.71 -12.84 25.74
CA PRO A 17 -0.39 -12.92 25.11
C PRO A 17 -0.47 -13.13 23.58
N GLN A 18 -1.46 -13.87 23.10
CA GLN A 18 -1.66 -14.12 21.67
C GLN A 18 -2.11 -12.84 20.93
N ALA A 19 -2.95 -12.03 21.55
CA ALA A 19 -3.36 -10.75 20.99
C ALA A 19 -2.18 -9.76 20.92
N GLN A 20 -1.29 -9.78 21.92
CA GLN A 20 -0.09 -8.95 21.92
C GLN A 20 0.90 -9.40 20.84
N GLU A 21 1.19 -10.69 20.74
CA GLU A 21 2.08 -11.24 19.71
C GLU A 21 1.58 -10.91 18.29
N LYS A 22 0.27 -11.04 18.06
CA LYS A 22 -0.36 -10.68 16.78
C LYS A 22 -0.24 -9.19 16.49
N ALA A 23 -0.41 -8.32 17.49
CA ALA A 23 -0.25 -6.89 17.34
C ALA A 23 1.20 -6.50 17.01
N ASP A 24 2.18 -7.12 17.69
CA ASP A 24 3.60 -6.89 17.45
C ASP A 24 4.01 -7.36 16.06
N ARG A 25 3.50 -8.53 15.59
CA ARG A 25 3.72 -9.02 14.23
C ARG A 25 3.17 -8.07 13.18
N ARG A 26 1.94 -7.56 13.37
CA ARG A 26 1.35 -6.56 12.45
C ARG A 26 2.16 -5.27 12.40
N THR A 27 2.71 -4.83 13.52
CA THR A 27 3.60 -3.66 13.58
C THR A 27 4.87 -3.90 12.77
N LYS A 28 5.54 -5.04 12.93
CA LYS A 28 6.72 -5.42 12.14
C LYS A 28 6.41 -5.48 10.64
N LEU A 29 5.28 -6.08 10.26
CA LEU A 29 4.85 -6.12 8.84
C LEU A 29 4.63 -4.71 8.28
N ALA A 30 4.01 -3.80 9.03
CA ALA A 30 3.79 -2.41 8.60
C ALA A 30 5.13 -1.66 8.42
N GLU A 31 6.10 -1.86 9.30
CA GLU A 31 7.45 -1.29 9.17
C GLU A 31 8.17 -1.80 7.91
N ILE A 32 8.01 -3.07 7.57
CA ILE A 32 8.60 -3.66 6.35
C ILE A 32 7.92 -3.08 5.10
N MET A 33 6.61 -2.87 5.14
CA MET A 33 5.88 -2.21 4.05
C MET A 33 6.37 -0.77 3.82
N GLU A 34 6.62 0.00 4.88
CA GLU A 34 7.20 1.35 4.74
C GLU A 34 8.64 1.32 4.22
N GLN A 35 9.46 0.33 4.61
CA GLN A 35 10.80 0.14 4.04
C GLN A 35 10.74 -0.18 2.53
N ALA A 36 9.80 -1.03 2.11
CA ALA A 36 9.56 -1.33 0.71
C ALA A 36 9.10 -0.09 -0.07
N LEU A 37 8.22 0.72 0.52
CA LEU A 37 7.78 1.98 -0.07
C LEU A 37 8.96 2.94 -0.29
N GLN A 38 9.82 3.11 0.72
CA GLN A 38 11.01 3.96 0.58
C GLN A 38 11.95 3.46 -0.52
N PHE A 39 12.12 2.14 -0.64
CA PHE A 39 12.88 1.55 -1.75
C PHE A 39 12.26 1.93 -3.10
N PHE A 40 10.97 1.74 -3.30
CA PHE A 40 10.30 2.07 -4.56
C PHE A 40 10.35 3.56 -4.89
N ARG A 41 10.20 4.44 -3.91
CA ARG A 41 10.34 5.90 -4.09
C ARG A 41 11.76 6.28 -4.53
N LEU A 42 12.77 5.66 -3.90
CA LEU A 42 14.16 5.86 -4.28
C LEU A 42 14.40 5.39 -5.72
N GLN A 43 13.91 4.20 -6.09
CA GLN A 43 14.07 3.64 -7.43
C GLN A 43 13.44 4.52 -8.52
N LEU A 44 12.33 5.17 -8.25
CA LEU A 44 11.72 6.12 -9.18
C LEU A 44 12.69 7.27 -9.53
N ASN A 45 13.56 7.69 -8.63
CA ASN A 45 14.50 8.79 -8.80
C ASN A 45 15.86 8.36 -9.38
N THR A 46 16.09 7.06 -9.60
CA THR A 46 17.31 6.55 -10.26
C THR A 46 17.23 6.67 -11.78
N SER A 47 18.34 6.38 -12.48
CA SER A 47 18.36 6.24 -13.94
C SER A 47 17.39 5.15 -14.43
N GLY A 48 17.25 4.05 -13.68
CA GLY A 48 16.31 2.98 -14.01
C GLY A 48 14.83 3.39 -13.96
N GLY A 49 14.50 4.44 -13.21
CA GLY A 49 13.14 5.00 -13.13
C GLY A 49 12.80 6.06 -14.20
N ALA A 50 13.72 6.37 -15.13
CA ALA A 50 13.55 7.45 -16.10
C ALA A 50 12.30 7.26 -16.98
N GLU A 51 12.06 6.06 -17.48
CA GLU A 51 10.89 5.74 -18.31
C GLU A 51 9.58 5.89 -17.52
N ALA A 52 9.56 5.42 -16.27
CA ALA A 52 8.43 5.59 -15.38
C ALA A 52 8.13 7.08 -15.11
N ARG A 53 9.15 7.91 -14.86
CA ARG A 53 8.98 9.35 -14.69
C ARG A 53 8.44 10.01 -15.97
N ASN A 54 8.95 9.64 -17.15
CA ASN A 54 8.46 10.16 -18.43
C ASN A 54 6.99 9.79 -18.66
N TYR A 55 6.60 8.55 -18.34
CA TYR A 55 5.21 8.13 -18.40
C TYR A 55 4.31 8.96 -17.47
N LEU A 56 4.73 9.16 -16.20
CA LEU A 56 3.98 9.93 -15.22
C LEU A 56 3.87 11.42 -15.64
N ALA A 57 4.94 12.00 -16.14
CA ALA A 57 4.94 13.37 -16.69
C ALA A 57 3.99 13.52 -17.89
N GLY A 58 3.96 12.53 -18.79
CA GLY A 58 3.00 12.47 -19.90
C GLY A 58 1.53 12.35 -19.46
N ARG A 59 1.29 11.96 -18.20
CA ARG A 59 -0.02 11.97 -17.53
C ARG A 59 -0.25 13.21 -16.66
N VAL A 60 0.58 14.24 -16.81
CA VAL A 60 0.51 15.50 -16.06
C VAL A 60 0.71 15.32 -14.55
N LEU A 61 1.32 14.21 -14.12
CA LEU A 61 1.70 13.99 -12.73
C LEU A 61 3.09 14.58 -12.48
N LEU A 62 3.10 15.77 -11.91
CA LEU A 62 4.31 16.50 -11.54
C LEU A 62 4.82 16.08 -10.15
N GLN A 63 6.04 16.47 -9.82
CA GLN A 63 6.71 16.09 -8.58
C GLN A 63 5.85 16.27 -7.31
N PRO A 64 5.08 17.38 -7.13
CA PRO A 64 4.24 17.52 -5.93
C PRO A 64 3.17 16.43 -5.80
N ALA A 65 2.59 15.95 -6.92
CA ALA A 65 1.65 14.84 -6.90
C ALA A 65 2.36 13.51 -6.62
N LEU A 66 3.56 13.29 -7.19
CA LEU A 66 4.35 12.09 -6.91
C LEU A 66 4.69 11.98 -5.42
N ASP A 67 5.04 13.09 -4.79
CA ASP A 67 5.36 13.15 -3.36
C ASP A 67 4.12 13.01 -2.48
N ARG A 68 3.00 13.65 -2.85
CA ARG A 68 1.73 13.56 -2.13
C ARG A 68 1.19 12.14 -2.07
N PHE A 69 1.29 11.41 -3.17
CA PHE A 69 0.78 10.04 -3.28
C PHE A 69 1.86 8.97 -3.08
N ASP A 70 3.07 9.37 -2.69
CA ASP A 70 4.21 8.46 -2.45
C ASP A 70 4.48 7.50 -3.61
N ILE A 71 4.32 7.99 -4.86
CA ILE A 71 4.49 7.16 -6.06
C ILE A 71 5.93 6.64 -6.14
N GLY A 72 6.06 5.35 -6.44
CA GLY A 72 7.34 4.68 -6.57
C GLY A 72 7.50 3.91 -7.89
N PHE A 73 8.62 3.23 -8.03
CA PHE A 73 8.92 2.37 -9.16
C PHE A 73 9.56 1.07 -8.68
N ALA A 74 9.03 -0.05 -9.09
CA ALA A 74 9.66 -1.37 -8.94
C ALA A 74 10.53 -1.63 -10.18
N PRO A 75 11.86 -1.72 -10.04
CA PRO A 75 12.75 -1.95 -11.17
C PRO A 75 12.50 -3.32 -11.82
N ASP A 76 13.01 -3.49 -13.06
CA ASP A 76 12.98 -4.78 -13.76
C ASP A 76 14.07 -5.69 -13.18
N SER A 77 13.82 -6.19 -11.99
CA SER A 77 14.73 -7.09 -11.26
C SER A 77 13.93 -8.19 -10.57
N TRP A 78 14.46 -9.40 -10.55
CA TRP A 78 13.81 -10.52 -9.89
C TRP A 78 13.92 -10.49 -8.38
N GLN A 79 14.98 -9.91 -7.81
CA GLN A 79 15.27 -9.85 -6.38
C GLN A 79 15.71 -8.45 -5.89
N GLY A 80 15.36 -7.38 -6.60
CA GLY A 80 15.82 -6.03 -6.22
C GLY A 80 15.33 -5.59 -4.86
N LEU A 81 14.04 -5.71 -4.57
CA LEU A 81 13.47 -5.41 -3.26
C LEU A 81 13.87 -6.47 -2.23
N TRP A 82 13.84 -7.75 -2.61
CA TRP A 82 14.26 -8.85 -1.74
C TRP A 82 15.67 -8.63 -1.18
N ASP A 83 16.65 -8.40 -2.05
CA ASP A 83 18.05 -8.18 -1.65
C ASP A 83 18.20 -6.91 -0.79
N HIS A 84 17.45 -5.86 -1.10
CA HIS A 84 17.42 -4.64 -0.29
C HIS A 84 16.93 -4.91 1.13
N LEU A 85 15.81 -5.62 1.31
CA LEU A 85 15.26 -5.94 2.62
C LEU A 85 16.14 -6.92 3.38
N ALA A 86 16.68 -7.94 2.71
CA ALA A 86 17.63 -8.87 3.29
C ALA A 86 18.90 -8.17 3.80
N SER A 87 19.41 -7.17 3.07
CA SER A 87 20.56 -6.37 3.51
C SER A 87 20.29 -5.54 4.78
N LYS A 88 19.02 -5.32 5.10
CA LYS A 88 18.54 -4.69 6.34
C LYS A 88 18.18 -5.68 7.44
N ASN A 89 18.56 -6.95 7.27
CA ASN A 89 18.28 -8.05 8.20
C ASN A 89 16.76 -8.31 8.42
N VAL A 90 15.93 -8.02 7.41
CA VAL A 90 14.52 -8.42 7.43
C VAL A 90 14.41 -9.92 7.18
N GLU A 91 13.71 -10.63 8.06
CA GLU A 91 13.50 -12.06 7.96
C GLU A 91 12.72 -12.45 6.71
N GLU A 92 13.15 -13.52 6.02
CA GLU A 92 12.51 -14.03 4.81
C GLU A 92 11.02 -14.29 5.00
N GLU A 93 10.62 -14.92 6.11
CA GLU A 93 9.24 -15.19 6.44
C GLU A 93 8.38 -13.92 6.43
N LEU A 94 8.89 -12.82 7.00
CA LEU A 94 8.16 -11.56 7.07
C LEU A 94 8.05 -10.88 5.70
N ILE A 95 9.07 -11.00 4.82
CA ILE A 95 9.00 -10.49 3.44
C ILE A 95 7.90 -11.22 2.66
N LEU A 96 7.81 -12.54 2.82
CA LEU A 96 6.78 -13.37 2.19
C LEU A 96 5.40 -13.08 2.79
N ALA A 97 5.29 -12.97 4.12
CA ALA A 97 4.05 -12.66 4.82
C ALA A 97 3.50 -11.27 4.46
N ALA A 98 4.37 -10.29 4.19
CA ALA A 98 4.01 -8.97 3.69
C ALA A 98 3.56 -8.98 2.21
N GLY A 99 3.67 -10.11 1.50
CA GLY A 99 3.31 -10.23 0.09
C GLY A 99 4.25 -9.51 -0.87
N LEU A 100 5.45 -9.13 -0.40
CA LEU A 100 6.45 -8.39 -1.18
C LEU A 100 7.25 -9.30 -2.12
N ALA A 101 7.32 -10.58 -1.80
CA ALA A 101 7.94 -11.60 -2.64
C ALA A 101 7.07 -12.85 -2.72
N LYS A 102 7.35 -13.68 -3.71
CA LYS A 102 6.69 -14.97 -3.94
C LYS A 102 7.71 -16.10 -3.88
N PRO A 103 7.36 -17.25 -3.28
CA PRO A 103 8.22 -18.41 -3.31
C PRO A 103 8.39 -18.93 -4.74
N SER A 104 9.56 -19.45 -5.07
CA SER A 104 9.81 -20.07 -6.36
C SER A 104 9.32 -21.52 -6.35
N SER A 105 8.53 -21.90 -7.36
CA SER A 105 8.06 -23.29 -7.55
C SER A 105 9.17 -24.31 -7.86
N LYS A 106 10.39 -23.86 -8.18
CA LYS A 106 11.52 -24.69 -8.60
C LYS A 106 12.64 -24.77 -7.55
N GLY A 107 12.35 -24.51 -6.28
CA GLY A 107 13.37 -24.51 -5.21
C GLY A 107 14.46 -23.43 -5.38
N LYS A 108 14.22 -22.42 -6.24
CA LYS A 108 15.08 -21.25 -6.39
C LYS A 108 14.71 -20.20 -5.32
N ARG A 109 15.56 -19.17 -5.20
CA ARG A 109 15.29 -18.03 -4.32
C ARG A 109 13.91 -17.41 -4.63
N PRO A 110 13.19 -16.90 -3.63
CA PRO A 110 11.99 -16.10 -3.82
C PRO A 110 12.25 -14.93 -4.78
N TYR A 111 11.20 -14.42 -5.38
CA TYR A 111 11.28 -13.31 -6.33
C TYR A 111 10.27 -12.21 -6.00
N ASP A 112 10.60 -10.97 -6.34
CA ASP A 112 9.79 -9.80 -6.05
C ASP A 112 8.40 -9.90 -6.69
N THR A 113 7.36 -9.53 -5.93
CA THR A 113 5.97 -9.51 -6.41
C THR A 113 5.80 -8.47 -7.52
N PHE A 114 6.43 -7.31 -7.37
CA PHE A 114 6.36 -6.21 -8.33
C PHE A 114 7.69 -6.07 -9.06
N ARG A 115 7.64 -6.05 -10.38
CA ARG A 115 8.79 -5.86 -11.28
C ARG A 115 8.37 -5.02 -12.48
N ASN A 116 9.22 -4.09 -12.89
CA ASN A 116 8.99 -3.17 -14.01
C ASN A 116 7.59 -2.50 -13.93
N ARG A 117 7.26 -1.92 -12.74
CA ARG A 117 5.94 -1.33 -12.48
C ARG A 117 6.06 0.00 -11.76
N ILE A 118 5.20 0.94 -12.13
CA ILE A 118 4.90 2.12 -11.29
C ILE A 118 4.12 1.61 -10.09
N ILE A 119 4.49 2.07 -8.90
CA ILE A 119 3.95 1.61 -7.61
C ILE A 119 3.09 2.70 -6.98
N TYR A 120 1.89 2.33 -6.58
CA TYR A 120 0.92 3.13 -5.85
C TYR A 120 0.73 2.52 -4.46
N PRO A 121 1.17 3.17 -3.37
CA PRO A 121 0.97 2.63 -2.03
C PRO A 121 -0.50 2.69 -1.64
N ILE A 122 -0.97 1.62 -1.01
CA ILE A 122 -2.31 1.54 -0.43
C ILE A 122 -2.13 1.72 1.08
N ARG A 123 -2.86 2.69 1.65
CA ARG A 123 -2.75 3.05 3.07
C ARG A 123 -4.05 2.76 3.80
N ASP A 124 -3.94 2.38 5.06
CA ASP A 124 -5.08 2.24 5.96
C ASP A 124 -5.59 3.61 6.47
N SER A 125 -6.62 3.61 7.32
CA SER A 125 -7.20 4.81 7.92
C SER A 125 -6.24 5.58 8.84
N GLN A 126 -5.12 4.96 9.25
CA GLN A 126 -4.09 5.57 10.08
C GLN A 126 -2.89 6.06 9.24
N GLY A 127 -2.97 5.94 7.92
CA GLY A 127 -1.93 6.35 6.99
C GLY A 127 -0.77 5.35 6.84
N ARG A 128 -0.82 4.15 7.45
CA ARG A 128 0.22 3.13 7.32
C ARG A 128 0.10 2.42 5.98
N CYS A 129 1.22 2.16 5.32
CA CYS A 129 1.23 1.36 4.10
C CYS A 129 0.85 -0.09 4.42
N ILE A 130 -0.18 -0.61 3.75
CA ILE A 130 -0.70 -1.98 3.94
C ILE A 130 -0.58 -2.84 2.68
N GLY A 131 -0.33 -2.24 1.54
CA GLY A 131 -0.22 -2.93 0.26
C GLY A 131 0.20 -1.98 -0.84
N PHE A 132 0.33 -2.51 -2.04
CA PHE A 132 0.68 -1.76 -3.24
C PHE A 132 -0.21 -2.14 -4.42
N GLY A 133 -0.50 -1.15 -5.27
CA GLY A 133 -0.89 -1.36 -6.64
C GLY A 133 0.29 -1.14 -7.57
N GLY A 134 0.41 -1.93 -8.62
CA GLY A 134 1.49 -1.82 -9.58
C GLY A 134 0.99 -1.75 -11.01
N ARG A 135 1.30 -0.67 -11.75
CA ARG A 135 1.01 -0.55 -13.18
C ARG A 135 2.22 -1.00 -13.99
N ALA A 136 2.04 -1.97 -14.87
CA ALA A 136 3.10 -2.46 -15.76
C ALA A 136 3.62 -1.35 -16.69
N MET A 137 4.95 -1.30 -16.86
CA MET A 137 5.60 -0.45 -17.88
C MET A 137 5.58 -1.13 -19.24
N ASP A 138 5.72 -2.46 -19.28
CA ASP A 138 5.60 -3.24 -20.51
C ASP A 138 4.11 -3.30 -20.94
N PRO A 139 3.76 -2.82 -22.16
CA PRO A 139 2.40 -2.91 -22.68
C PRO A 139 1.93 -4.35 -22.93
N ASN A 140 2.86 -5.31 -23.08
CA ASN A 140 2.58 -6.72 -23.31
C ASN A 140 2.52 -7.56 -22.03
N ASP A 141 2.66 -6.94 -20.85
CA ASP A 141 2.51 -7.66 -19.58
C ASP A 141 1.06 -8.19 -19.45
N ASN A 142 0.95 -9.45 -19.03
CA ASN A 142 -0.35 -10.13 -18.87
C ASN A 142 -1.30 -9.44 -17.89
N ALA A 143 -0.76 -8.63 -16.97
CA ALA A 143 -1.53 -7.88 -15.99
C ALA A 143 -1.14 -6.40 -16.02
N LYS A 144 -1.87 -5.57 -16.77
CA LYS A 144 -1.65 -4.12 -16.80
C LYS A 144 -1.63 -3.51 -15.40
N TYR A 145 -2.49 -3.96 -14.50
CA TYR A 145 -2.50 -3.62 -13.09
C TYR A 145 -2.40 -4.88 -12.23
N LEU A 146 -1.57 -4.82 -11.20
CA LEU A 146 -1.36 -5.88 -10.23
C LEU A 146 -1.47 -5.27 -8.84
N ASN A 147 -2.25 -5.88 -7.94
CA ASN A 147 -2.30 -5.49 -6.53
C ASN A 147 -1.54 -6.50 -5.67
N SER A 148 -1.13 -6.06 -4.47
CA SER A 148 -0.64 -6.98 -3.42
C SER A 148 -1.59 -8.15 -3.24
N PRO A 149 -1.08 -9.35 -2.92
CA PRO A 149 -1.93 -10.45 -2.47
C PRO A 149 -2.62 -10.10 -1.14
N GLU A 150 -3.64 -10.84 -0.78
CA GLU A 150 -4.23 -10.79 0.56
C GLU A 150 -3.18 -11.16 1.61
N THR A 151 -3.09 -10.36 2.69
CA THR A 151 -2.13 -10.55 3.78
C THR A 151 -2.79 -10.24 5.14
N GLU A 152 -2.03 -10.38 6.23
CA GLU A 152 -2.49 -9.96 7.56
C GLU A 152 -2.79 -8.45 7.66
N LEU A 153 -2.19 -7.63 6.77
CA LEU A 153 -2.39 -6.18 6.73
C LEU A 153 -3.42 -5.76 5.70
N PHE A 154 -3.55 -6.49 4.60
CA PHE A 154 -4.25 -6.05 3.40
C PHE A 154 -5.36 -7.00 2.97
N ASP A 155 -6.57 -6.48 2.92
CA ASP A 155 -7.77 -7.13 2.38
C ASP A 155 -8.37 -6.20 1.30
N LYS A 156 -8.34 -6.64 0.04
CA LYS A 156 -8.84 -5.86 -1.10
C LYS A 156 -10.32 -5.53 -0.96
N GLY A 157 -11.10 -6.46 -0.43
CA GLY A 157 -12.54 -6.31 -0.25
C GLY A 157 -12.91 -5.30 0.84
N ARG A 158 -11.95 -4.92 1.68
CA ARG A 158 -12.12 -4.00 2.82
C ARG A 158 -11.19 -2.79 2.75
N SER A 159 -10.59 -2.53 1.62
CA SER A 159 -9.66 -1.42 1.44
C SER A 159 -10.07 -0.58 0.23
N LEU A 160 -9.82 0.73 0.32
CA LEU A 160 -9.99 1.69 -0.76
C LEU A 160 -8.70 2.47 -0.94
N TYR A 161 -8.33 2.75 -2.18
CA TYR A 161 -7.23 3.67 -2.45
C TYR A 161 -7.60 5.09 -2.02
N ASN A 162 -6.66 5.80 -1.42
CA ASN A 162 -6.80 7.16 -0.89
C ASN A 162 -7.86 7.31 0.23
N TYR A 163 -8.17 6.25 0.96
CA TYR A 163 -9.26 6.22 1.95
C TYR A 163 -9.09 7.25 3.06
N GLY A 164 -7.93 7.33 3.71
CA GLY A 164 -7.71 8.22 4.85
C GLY A 164 -7.94 9.70 4.51
N PRO A 165 -7.20 10.27 3.53
CA PRO A 165 -7.40 11.65 3.08
C PRO A 165 -8.81 11.93 2.58
N ALA A 166 -9.41 11.00 1.83
CA ALA A 166 -10.77 11.16 1.30
C ALA A 166 -11.82 11.21 2.42
N ARG A 167 -11.69 10.35 3.43
CA ARG A 167 -12.57 10.36 4.63
C ARG A 167 -12.48 11.68 5.40
N GLU A 168 -11.26 12.21 5.57
CA GLU A 168 -11.06 13.50 6.23
C GLU A 168 -11.72 14.63 5.44
N ALA A 169 -11.56 14.64 4.10
CA ALA A 169 -12.17 15.62 3.23
C ALA A 169 -13.70 15.52 3.23
N ALA A 170 -14.26 14.31 3.16
CA ALA A 170 -15.70 14.08 3.24
C ALA A 170 -16.28 14.56 4.59
N GLY A 171 -15.56 14.32 5.69
CA GLY A 171 -15.93 14.84 7.01
C GLY A 171 -15.95 16.38 7.11
N LYS A 172 -15.26 17.06 6.20
CA LYS A 172 -15.30 18.54 6.05
C LYS A 172 -16.34 19.01 5.03
N GLY A 173 -17.19 18.12 4.53
CA GLY A 173 -18.30 18.43 3.62
C GLY A 173 -17.97 18.34 2.12
N HIS A 174 -16.79 17.83 1.74
CA HIS A 174 -16.49 17.57 0.33
C HIS A 174 -17.29 16.37 -0.18
N PRO A 175 -17.81 16.38 -1.42
CA PRO A 175 -18.55 15.27 -1.97
C PRO A 175 -17.62 14.07 -2.19
N LEU A 176 -18.02 12.90 -1.70
CA LEU A 176 -17.30 11.66 -1.93
C LEU A 176 -17.46 11.21 -3.38
N ILE A 177 -16.34 10.94 -4.05
CA ILE A 177 -16.30 10.46 -5.43
C ILE A 177 -15.64 9.10 -5.48
N VAL A 178 -16.29 8.14 -6.10
CA VAL A 178 -15.73 6.80 -6.34
C VAL A 178 -15.29 6.72 -7.80
N ALA A 179 -13.98 6.52 -8.03
CA ALA A 179 -13.38 6.36 -9.34
C ALA A 179 -12.97 4.90 -9.57
N GLU A 180 -12.58 4.53 -10.80
CA GLU A 180 -12.23 3.14 -11.12
C GLU A 180 -10.81 2.76 -10.69
N GLY A 181 -9.86 3.69 -10.75
CA GLY A 181 -8.45 3.36 -10.54
C GLY A 181 -7.61 4.44 -9.88
N TYR A 182 -6.34 4.09 -9.62
CA TYR A 182 -5.37 4.94 -8.95
C TYR A 182 -5.19 6.30 -9.63
N MET A 183 -5.01 6.28 -10.96
CA MET A 183 -4.75 7.49 -11.74
C MET A 183 -5.95 8.43 -11.76
N ASP A 184 -7.17 7.89 -11.77
CA ASP A 184 -8.39 8.68 -11.78
C ASP A 184 -8.56 9.40 -10.43
N VAL A 185 -8.29 8.70 -9.32
CA VAL A 185 -8.29 9.31 -7.98
C VAL A 185 -7.26 10.42 -7.88
N ILE A 186 -6.03 10.18 -8.35
CA ILE A 186 -4.97 11.19 -8.32
C ILE A 186 -5.38 12.41 -9.15
N ALA A 187 -5.89 12.22 -10.37
CA ALA A 187 -6.34 13.31 -11.23
C ALA A 187 -7.48 14.11 -10.59
N LEU A 188 -8.45 13.44 -9.96
CA LEU A 188 -9.55 14.11 -9.23
C LEU A 188 -9.03 14.94 -8.06
N VAL A 189 -8.13 14.39 -7.26
CA VAL A 189 -7.56 15.11 -6.10
C VAL A 189 -6.74 16.31 -6.55
N GLU A 190 -5.92 16.18 -7.61
CA GLU A 190 -5.17 17.29 -8.18
C GLU A 190 -6.08 18.37 -8.83
N ALA A 191 -7.27 17.98 -9.28
CA ALA A 191 -8.31 18.89 -9.74
C ALA A 191 -9.14 19.53 -8.62
N GLY A 192 -8.84 19.24 -7.33
CA GLY A 192 -9.51 19.82 -6.15
C GLY A 192 -10.64 18.95 -5.56
N PHE A 193 -10.93 17.78 -6.13
CA PHE A 193 -11.90 16.81 -5.59
C PHE A 193 -11.25 15.90 -4.55
N SER A 194 -10.95 16.47 -3.38
CA SER A 194 -10.11 15.82 -2.36
C SER A 194 -10.71 14.55 -1.72
N ALA A 195 -12.04 14.35 -1.81
CA ALA A 195 -12.71 13.16 -1.29
C ALA A 195 -12.92 12.08 -2.36
N ALA A 196 -11.89 11.81 -3.20
CA ALA A 196 -11.91 10.77 -4.20
C ALA A 196 -11.27 9.47 -3.70
N VAL A 197 -11.91 8.32 -3.96
CA VAL A 197 -11.44 6.96 -3.62
C VAL A 197 -11.58 6.02 -4.83
N ALA A 198 -10.86 4.91 -4.82
CA ALA A 198 -11.08 3.83 -5.78
C ALA A 198 -11.08 2.44 -5.11
N PRO A 199 -11.90 1.49 -5.59
CA PRO A 199 -11.78 0.09 -5.23
C PRO A 199 -10.49 -0.51 -5.81
N LEU A 200 -10.05 -1.63 -5.26
CA LEU A 200 -8.75 -2.21 -5.61
C LEU A 200 -8.89 -3.35 -6.64
N GLY A 201 -9.38 -3.02 -7.82
CA GLY A 201 -9.29 -3.88 -9.00
C GLY A 201 -10.52 -4.69 -9.39
N THR A 202 -11.68 -4.49 -8.76
CA THR A 202 -12.97 -5.12 -9.13
C THR A 202 -14.15 -4.23 -8.75
N ALA A 203 -15.38 -4.74 -8.96
CA ALA A 203 -16.59 -4.05 -8.50
C ALA A 203 -16.53 -3.72 -7.01
N VAL A 204 -17.13 -2.60 -6.64
CA VAL A 204 -17.24 -2.14 -5.24
C VAL A 204 -17.93 -3.22 -4.39
N THR A 205 -17.32 -3.60 -3.28
CA THR A 205 -17.88 -4.58 -2.34
C THR A 205 -18.81 -3.91 -1.34
N GLU A 206 -19.70 -4.71 -0.71
CA GLU A 206 -20.53 -4.22 0.40
C GLU A 206 -19.70 -3.64 1.55
N MET A 207 -18.57 -4.28 1.89
CA MET A 207 -17.67 -3.81 2.93
C MET A 207 -17.01 -2.47 2.57
N GLN A 208 -16.69 -2.24 1.30
CA GLN A 208 -16.18 -0.97 0.82
C GLN A 208 -17.27 0.12 0.86
N ILE A 209 -18.53 -0.22 0.57
CA ILE A 209 -19.66 0.70 0.74
C ILE A 209 -19.79 1.11 2.21
N GLN A 210 -19.69 0.16 3.15
CA GLN A 210 -19.74 0.46 4.59
C GLN A 210 -18.59 1.37 5.05
N LEU A 211 -17.41 1.31 4.42
CA LEU A 211 -16.31 2.23 4.71
C LEU A 211 -16.60 3.68 4.25
N MET A 212 -17.46 3.85 3.28
CA MET A 212 -17.81 5.15 2.69
C MET A 212 -18.95 5.87 3.41
N TRP A 213 -19.66 5.15 4.29
CA TRP A 213 -20.70 5.71 5.19
C TRP A 213 -20.12 6.07 6.54
#